data_8aaa2a691ac87ec6bae01fa61b01c5a3
#
_entry.id   8aaa2a691ac87ec6bae01fa61b01c5a3
#
_cell.length_a   1.000
_cell.length_b   1.000
_cell.length_c   1.000
_cell.angle_alpha   90.00
_cell.angle_beta   90.00
_cell.angle_gamma   90.00
#
_symmetry.space_group_name_H-M   'P 1'
#
loop_
_entity.id
_entity.type
_entity.pdbx_description
1 polymer ?
#
loop_
_entity_poly.entity_id
_entity_poly.type
_entity_poly.pdbx_seq_one_letter_code
_entity_poly.pdbx_strand_id
1 'polypeptide(L)'
;MLTTLVLSGLSLACGGQDVEIIEKEVVKEVPVEKVVVVQEVKEISVIKEVPVEVIKIVVPTPEPVSVTDALGQQLTFDSVPQRIVTLSPTASELLYFVGGRAVGRDRASNFPLIMKSLPDVGSAYNPSMEALMAMRPDLVIIEALTQARFAPMLAKTGITVMAVKTESLEDITANLTMIGSVIGNENLAQQAVDDITGRLELVGQVEKSVLLLISDQERNLYAARPESYTGLIVDVLGMENKAAGLADSGVYPGFSLMTAEAILRANPDVIVTITPAPKPAPRLSETMGQIPPFAALKAMQTGMIIEGDVDLFLQAPGPRLVEAVEFLKSRMAQQ
;
A
#
# COMPACT_ATOMS: atom_id res chain seq x y z
N MET A 1 -5.12 37.61 -32.75
CA MET A 1 -6.34 37.08 -32.10
C MET A 1 -6.02 35.83 -31.35
N LEU A 2 -6.34 35.83 -30.10
CA LEU A 2 -6.18 34.85 -29.01
C LEU A 2 -4.76 34.49 -28.59
N THR A 3 -4.39 35.14 -27.50
CA THR A 3 -3.22 34.86 -26.66
C THR A 3 -3.66 33.98 -25.51
N THR A 4 -3.06 32.84 -25.33
CA THR A 4 -3.23 32.07 -24.10
C THR A 4 -1.93 32.14 -23.31
N LEU A 5 -1.96 32.90 -22.21
CA LEU A 5 -0.87 33.02 -21.26
C LEU A 5 -0.99 31.86 -20.25
N VAL A 6 -0.03 30.97 -20.20
CA VAL A 6 0.09 29.98 -19.12
C VAL A 6 1.23 30.42 -18.22
N LEU A 7 0.87 30.92 -17.03
CA LEU A 7 1.81 31.18 -15.95
C LEU A 7 1.95 29.88 -15.14
N SER A 8 3.10 29.23 -15.20
CA SER A 8 3.47 28.18 -14.26
C SER A 8 4.49 28.73 -13.26
N GLY A 9 4.14 28.62 -11.96
CA GLY A 9 4.93 29.15 -10.87
C GLY A 9 6.27 28.42 -10.69
N LEU A 10 7.31 29.19 -10.37
CA LEU A 10 8.60 28.69 -9.94
C LEU A 10 8.54 28.34 -8.45
N SER A 11 8.94 27.12 -8.11
CA SER A 11 9.40 26.78 -6.77
C SER A 11 10.92 26.62 -6.81
N LEU A 12 11.63 27.43 -6.01
CA LEU A 12 13.06 27.29 -5.81
C LEU A 12 13.34 26.17 -4.81
N ALA A 13 14.10 25.15 -5.24
CA ALA A 13 14.76 24.23 -4.32
C ALA A 13 16.28 24.36 -4.53
N CYS A 14 17.03 24.61 -3.45
CA CYS A 14 18.49 24.64 -3.43
C CYS A 14 19.05 23.26 -3.14
N GLY A 15 19.77 22.72 -4.10
CA GLY A 15 20.62 21.52 -3.95
C GLY A 15 21.39 21.35 -5.25
N GLY A 16 22.71 21.13 -5.16
CA GLY A 16 23.55 20.99 -6.36
C GLY A 16 23.26 19.67 -7.06
N GLN A 17 22.80 19.76 -8.29
CA GLN A 17 22.41 18.63 -9.12
C GLN A 17 22.91 18.80 -10.54
N ASP A 18 23.25 17.69 -11.18
CA ASP A 18 23.49 17.68 -12.63
C ASP A 18 22.20 17.96 -13.39
N VAL A 19 22.30 18.76 -14.45
CA VAL A 19 21.14 19.34 -15.11
C VAL A 19 21.11 18.98 -16.58
N GLU A 20 19.99 18.43 -17.02
CA GLU A 20 19.69 18.25 -18.44
C GLU A 20 19.12 19.54 -19.03
N ILE A 21 19.75 20.03 -20.10
CA ILE A 21 19.37 21.29 -20.72
C ILE A 21 18.35 21.03 -21.81
N ILE A 22 17.10 21.47 -21.58
CA ILE A 22 16.06 21.46 -22.62
C ILE A 22 15.98 22.85 -23.23
N GLU A 23 16.39 22.98 -24.51
CA GLU A 23 16.24 24.22 -25.25
C GLU A 23 14.79 24.38 -25.72
N LYS A 24 14.10 25.37 -25.22
CA LYS A 24 12.77 25.75 -25.67
C LYS A 24 12.81 27.16 -26.27
N GLU A 25 12.62 27.25 -27.55
CA GLU A 25 12.56 28.52 -28.26
C GLU A 25 11.18 29.17 -28.01
N VAL A 26 11.19 30.32 -27.32
CA VAL A 26 9.98 31.13 -27.11
C VAL A 26 10.03 32.32 -28.05
N VAL A 27 9.31 32.28 -29.15
CA VAL A 27 9.15 33.40 -30.04
C VAL A 27 8.12 34.36 -29.44
N LYS A 28 8.57 35.56 -29.06
CA LYS A 28 7.70 36.62 -28.59
C LYS A 28 7.41 37.55 -29.79
N GLU A 29 6.20 37.52 -30.31
CA GLU A 29 5.76 38.48 -31.31
C GLU A 29 5.58 39.87 -30.66
N VAL A 30 6.22 40.87 -31.26
CA VAL A 30 6.04 42.29 -30.88
C VAL A 30 5.00 42.90 -31.80
N PRO A 31 4.01 43.66 -31.30
CA PRO A 31 2.98 44.30 -32.12
C PRO A 31 3.61 45.37 -33.03
N VAL A 32 3.28 45.26 -34.32
CA VAL A 32 3.65 46.27 -35.33
C VAL A 32 2.71 47.47 -35.22
N GLU A 33 3.21 48.62 -34.79
CA GLU A 33 2.48 49.88 -34.91
C GLU A 33 2.39 50.33 -36.37
N LYS A 34 1.20 50.78 -36.75
CA LYS A 34 0.91 51.33 -38.08
C LYS A 34 1.75 52.55 -38.32
N VAL A 35 2.66 52.49 -39.30
CA VAL A 35 3.35 53.67 -39.85
C VAL A 35 2.47 54.35 -40.89
N VAL A 36 2.14 55.60 -40.63
CA VAL A 36 1.53 56.53 -41.64
C VAL A 36 2.66 57.03 -42.53
N VAL A 37 2.58 56.75 -43.83
CA VAL A 37 3.55 57.20 -44.84
C VAL A 37 3.30 58.65 -45.11
N VAL A 38 4.27 59.54 -44.76
CA VAL A 38 4.47 60.91 -45.31
C VAL A 38 5.76 60.84 -46.11
N GLN A 39 5.69 61.36 -47.38
CA GLN A 39 6.75 61.31 -48.37
C GLN A 39 8.03 62.03 -47.95
N GLU A 40 9.15 61.49 -48.46
CA GLU A 40 10.51 61.97 -48.56
C GLU A 40 11.28 62.19 -47.25
N VAL A 41 12.18 61.26 -46.96
CA VAL A 41 13.62 61.47 -46.78
C VAL A 41 14.30 60.06 -46.80
N LYS A 42 15.41 59.91 -47.51
CA LYS A 42 16.29 58.75 -47.48
C LYS A 42 16.86 58.58 -46.09
N GLU A 43 16.31 57.69 -45.30
CA GLU A 43 16.96 57.14 -44.12
C GLU A 43 17.21 55.64 -44.30
N ILE A 44 18.46 55.29 -44.22
CA ILE A 44 18.91 53.88 -44.10
C ILE A 44 18.44 53.39 -42.76
N SER A 45 17.38 52.61 -42.72
CA SER A 45 16.95 51.93 -41.48
C SER A 45 18.01 50.88 -41.13
N VAL A 46 18.86 51.22 -40.13
CA VAL A 46 19.68 50.23 -39.49
C VAL A 46 18.72 49.32 -38.68
N ILE A 47 18.52 48.08 -39.16
CA ILE A 47 17.84 47.06 -38.40
C ILE A 47 18.72 46.79 -37.18
N LYS A 48 18.33 47.34 -36.03
CA LYS A 48 18.95 47.05 -34.77
C LYS A 48 18.51 45.63 -34.40
N GLU A 49 19.38 44.64 -34.61
CA GLU A 49 19.15 43.32 -34.08
C GLU A 49 18.97 43.42 -32.57
N VAL A 50 17.76 43.14 -32.10
CA VAL A 50 17.48 43.00 -30.67
C VAL A 50 18.00 41.62 -30.28
N PRO A 51 18.94 41.53 -29.35
CA PRO A 51 19.42 40.23 -28.92
C PRO A 51 18.24 39.44 -28.35
N VAL A 52 17.96 38.31 -28.94
CA VAL A 52 17.02 37.32 -28.39
C VAL A 52 17.71 36.68 -27.20
N GLU A 53 17.26 37.01 -26.01
CA GLU A 53 17.72 36.38 -24.80
C GLU A 53 17.15 34.95 -24.75
N VAL A 54 17.97 33.96 -25.08
CA VAL A 54 17.64 32.56 -24.96
C VAL A 54 17.68 32.17 -23.48
N ILE A 55 16.52 32.12 -22.86
CA ILE A 55 16.41 31.60 -21.47
C ILE A 55 16.57 30.09 -21.53
N LYS A 56 17.71 29.59 -21.14
CA LYS A 56 17.93 28.17 -20.91
C LYS A 56 17.21 27.78 -19.61
N ILE A 57 16.09 27.09 -19.74
CA ILE A 57 15.42 26.47 -18.61
C ILE A 57 16.19 25.18 -18.32
N VAL A 58 16.93 25.20 -17.25
CA VAL A 58 17.64 24.07 -16.72
C VAL A 58 16.69 23.29 -15.84
N VAL A 59 16.20 22.15 -16.31
CA VAL A 59 15.38 21.23 -15.51
C VAL A 59 16.37 20.29 -14.82
N PRO A 60 16.40 20.26 -13.47
CA PRO A 60 17.27 19.31 -12.78
C PRO A 60 16.84 17.88 -13.12
N THR A 61 17.80 17.08 -13.53
CA THR A 61 17.58 15.62 -13.65
C THR A 61 17.35 15.10 -12.24
N PRO A 62 16.22 14.39 -11.98
CA PRO A 62 15.99 13.81 -10.65
C PRO A 62 17.16 12.88 -10.29
N GLU A 63 17.64 12.95 -9.05
CA GLU A 63 18.61 11.98 -8.57
C GLU A 63 17.97 10.59 -8.55
N PRO A 64 18.74 9.54 -8.93
CA PRO A 64 18.25 8.17 -8.85
C PRO A 64 17.86 7.81 -7.41
N VAL A 65 16.69 7.21 -7.23
CA VAL A 65 16.22 6.70 -5.94
C VAL A 65 16.68 5.25 -5.79
N SER A 66 17.42 4.95 -4.73
CA SER A 66 17.86 3.59 -4.42
C SER A 66 17.21 3.10 -3.14
N VAL A 67 16.59 1.91 -3.18
CA VAL A 67 15.88 1.28 -2.06
C VAL A 67 16.28 -0.18 -1.91
N THR A 68 16.12 -0.72 -0.70
CA THR A 68 16.22 -2.16 -0.45
C THR A 68 14.84 -2.70 -0.16
N ASP A 69 14.41 -3.67 -0.96
CA ASP A 69 13.08 -4.27 -0.82
C ASP A 69 13.02 -5.35 0.28
N ALA A 70 11.83 -5.91 0.54
CA ALA A 70 11.62 -6.92 1.56
C ALA A 70 12.34 -8.27 1.29
N LEU A 71 12.82 -8.50 0.07
CA LEU A 71 13.67 -9.65 -0.28
C LEU A 71 15.16 -9.34 -0.19
N GLY A 72 15.54 -8.14 0.27
CA GLY A 72 16.92 -7.68 0.36
C GLY A 72 17.53 -7.28 -0.98
N GLN A 73 16.73 -7.08 -2.03
CA GLN A 73 17.21 -6.64 -3.33
C GLN A 73 17.43 -5.12 -3.33
N GLN A 74 18.57 -4.70 -3.85
CA GLN A 74 18.86 -3.30 -4.12
C GLN A 74 18.23 -2.91 -5.46
N LEU A 75 17.30 -1.97 -5.42
CA LEU A 75 16.61 -1.44 -6.60
C LEU A 75 16.98 0.02 -6.78
N THR A 76 17.28 0.42 -8.02
CA THR A 76 17.57 1.81 -8.37
C THR A 76 16.59 2.28 -9.44
N PHE A 77 15.99 3.43 -9.22
CA PHE A 77 15.02 4.06 -10.11
C PHE A 77 15.58 5.39 -10.61
N ASP A 78 15.92 5.45 -11.90
CA ASP A 78 16.40 6.69 -12.55
C ASP A 78 15.26 7.70 -12.78
N SER A 79 14.02 7.22 -12.73
CA SER A 79 12.80 8.02 -12.86
C SER A 79 11.64 7.36 -12.12
N VAL A 80 10.64 8.17 -11.78
CA VAL A 80 9.40 7.69 -11.14
C VAL A 80 8.68 6.69 -12.05
N PRO A 81 8.35 5.48 -11.55
CA PRO A 81 7.57 4.49 -12.30
C PRO A 81 6.21 5.04 -12.73
N GLN A 82 5.85 4.81 -13.99
CA GLN A 82 4.62 5.34 -14.58
C GLN A 82 3.51 4.28 -14.71
N ARG A 83 3.87 3.01 -14.71
CA ARG A 83 2.95 1.90 -14.94
C ARG A 83 3.13 0.81 -13.89
N ILE A 84 2.55 1.06 -12.74
CA ILE A 84 2.67 0.18 -11.56
C ILE A 84 1.53 -0.85 -11.59
N VAL A 85 1.87 -2.13 -11.45
CA VAL A 85 0.90 -3.21 -11.20
C VAL A 85 1.15 -3.77 -9.80
N THR A 86 0.08 -3.99 -9.05
CA THR A 86 0.12 -4.58 -7.71
C THR A 86 -0.45 -5.99 -7.74
N LEU A 87 0.25 -6.96 -7.14
CA LEU A 87 -0.18 -8.37 -7.17
C LEU A 87 -0.80 -8.85 -5.87
N SER A 88 -1.03 -7.96 -4.90
CA SER A 88 -1.71 -8.29 -3.64
C SER A 88 -2.51 -7.10 -3.10
N PRO A 89 -3.52 -7.34 -2.27
CA PRO A 89 -4.23 -6.28 -1.55
C PRO A 89 -3.27 -5.40 -0.73
N THR A 90 -2.32 -6.02 -0.02
CA THR A 90 -1.25 -5.32 0.73
C THR A 90 -0.50 -4.32 -0.14
N ALA A 91 0.03 -4.77 -1.29
CA ALA A 91 0.76 -3.91 -2.22
C ALA A 91 -0.11 -2.77 -2.76
N SER A 92 -1.38 -3.06 -3.05
CA SER A 92 -2.35 -2.08 -3.55
C SER A 92 -2.63 -0.99 -2.52
N GLU A 93 -2.85 -1.37 -1.26
CA GLU A 93 -3.14 -0.43 -0.18
C GLU A 93 -1.93 0.41 0.18
N LEU A 94 -0.74 -0.19 0.31
CA LEU A 94 0.50 0.55 0.55
C LEU A 94 0.74 1.61 -0.54
N LEU A 95 0.61 1.24 -1.82
CA LEU A 95 0.75 2.18 -2.93
C LEU A 95 -0.27 3.32 -2.85
N TYR A 96 -1.53 2.99 -2.56
CA TYR A 96 -2.61 3.99 -2.48
C TYR A 96 -2.40 4.97 -1.32
N PHE A 97 -1.99 4.50 -0.14
CA PHE A 97 -1.80 5.33 1.05
C PHE A 97 -0.71 6.40 0.87
N VAL A 98 0.24 6.17 -0.03
CA VAL A 98 1.26 7.17 -0.40
C VAL A 98 0.89 7.96 -1.67
N GLY A 99 -0.39 7.93 -2.08
CA GLY A 99 -0.90 8.69 -3.23
C GLY A 99 -0.54 8.10 -4.59
N GLY A 100 -0.01 6.88 -4.65
CA GLY A 100 0.32 6.19 -5.88
C GLY A 100 -0.92 5.65 -6.61
N ARG A 101 -0.74 5.27 -7.87
CA ARG A 101 -1.80 4.72 -8.72
C ARG A 101 -1.32 3.48 -9.46
N ALA A 102 -2.09 2.41 -9.38
CA ALA A 102 -1.87 1.22 -10.18
C ALA A 102 -2.56 1.30 -11.54
N VAL A 103 -2.01 0.64 -12.55
CA VAL A 103 -2.66 0.42 -13.86
C VAL A 103 -3.28 -0.97 -13.95
N GLY A 104 -3.02 -1.85 -12.99
CA GLY A 104 -3.57 -3.19 -12.87
C GLY A 104 -3.39 -3.75 -11.47
N ARG A 105 -4.19 -4.75 -11.12
CA ARG A 105 -4.26 -5.33 -9.79
C ARG A 105 -4.46 -6.84 -9.82
N ASP A 106 -4.21 -7.50 -8.70
CA ASP A 106 -4.74 -8.86 -8.49
C ASP A 106 -6.26 -8.82 -8.21
N ARG A 107 -6.91 -9.98 -8.29
CA ARG A 107 -8.37 -10.09 -8.15
C ARG A 107 -8.88 -9.71 -6.75
N ALA A 108 -8.10 -9.95 -5.71
CA ALA A 108 -8.49 -9.69 -4.32
C ALA A 108 -8.33 -8.22 -3.91
N SER A 109 -7.56 -7.42 -4.64
CA SER A 109 -7.35 -5.99 -4.37
C SER A 109 -8.62 -5.18 -4.63
N ASN A 110 -9.42 -4.94 -3.61
CA ASN A 110 -10.72 -4.30 -3.68
C ASN A 110 -10.79 -2.92 -2.99
N PHE A 111 -9.73 -2.55 -2.30
CA PHE A 111 -9.61 -1.26 -1.61
C PHE A 111 -8.42 -0.46 -2.19
N PRO A 112 -8.60 0.87 -2.36
CA PRO A 112 -9.87 1.59 -2.30
C PRO A 112 -10.82 1.16 -3.44
N LEU A 113 -12.09 1.55 -3.38
CA LEU A 113 -13.11 1.08 -4.34
C LEU A 113 -12.72 1.31 -5.82
N ILE A 114 -11.90 2.32 -6.11
CA ILE A 114 -11.41 2.58 -7.46
C ILE A 114 -10.60 1.42 -8.02
N MET A 115 -9.96 0.62 -7.17
CA MET A 115 -9.19 -0.56 -7.59
C MET A 115 -10.05 -1.56 -8.37
N LYS A 116 -11.34 -1.70 -8.03
CA LYS A 116 -12.27 -2.61 -8.73
C LYS A 116 -12.47 -2.27 -10.21
N SER A 117 -12.21 -1.04 -10.61
CA SER A 117 -12.32 -0.60 -12.00
C SER A 117 -11.06 -0.90 -12.84
N LEU A 118 -9.96 -1.28 -12.19
CA LEU A 118 -8.71 -1.59 -12.87
C LEU A 118 -8.71 -3.00 -13.46
N PRO A 119 -7.97 -3.21 -14.55
CA PRO A 119 -7.74 -4.54 -15.11
C PRO A 119 -7.20 -5.52 -14.05
N ASP A 120 -7.71 -6.74 -14.06
CA ASP A 120 -7.41 -7.83 -13.14
C ASP A 120 -6.42 -8.80 -13.81
N VAL A 121 -5.32 -9.09 -13.16
CA VAL A 121 -4.32 -10.08 -13.60
C VAL A 121 -4.57 -11.49 -13.05
N GLY A 122 -5.70 -11.71 -12.37
CA GLY A 122 -6.04 -13.00 -11.77
C GLY A 122 -5.74 -13.07 -10.28
N SER A 123 -5.58 -14.29 -9.78
CA SER A 123 -5.30 -14.53 -8.36
C SER A 123 -3.86 -14.13 -8.00
N ALA A 124 -3.66 -13.56 -6.81
CA ALA A 124 -2.35 -13.31 -6.23
C ALA A 124 -1.44 -14.56 -6.17
N TYR A 125 -2.03 -15.74 -6.06
CA TYR A 125 -1.32 -17.02 -6.03
C TYR A 125 -1.00 -17.60 -7.40
N ASN A 126 -1.67 -17.13 -8.45
CA ASN A 126 -1.48 -17.57 -9.84
C ASN A 126 -1.89 -16.44 -10.81
N PRO A 127 -1.09 -15.37 -10.89
CA PRO A 127 -1.39 -14.26 -11.79
C PRO A 127 -1.21 -14.67 -13.25
N SER A 128 -2.05 -14.11 -14.14
CA SER A 128 -1.91 -14.26 -15.59
C SER A 128 -0.73 -13.41 -16.06
N MET A 129 0.35 -14.08 -16.46
CA MET A 129 1.52 -13.40 -17.02
C MET A 129 1.19 -12.67 -18.33
N GLU A 130 0.29 -13.23 -19.14
CA GLU A 130 -0.18 -12.59 -20.37
C GLU A 130 -0.89 -11.26 -20.07
N ALA A 131 -1.84 -11.27 -19.14
CA ALA A 131 -2.55 -10.06 -18.73
C ALA A 131 -1.61 -9.03 -18.13
N LEU A 132 -0.66 -9.46 -17.29
CA LEU A 132 0.36 -8.60 -16.71
C LEU A 132 1.22 -7.92 -17.80
N MET A 133 1.77 -8.70 -18.73
CA MET A 133 2.62 -8.20 -19.80
C MET A 133 1.87 -7.27 -20.77
N ALA A 134 0.58 -7.53 -21.02
CA ALA A 134 -0.26 -6.66 -21.83
C ALA A 134 -0.40 -5.23 -21.24
N MET A 135 -0.27 -5.10 -19.92
CA MET A 135 -0.29 -3.80 -19.21
C MET A 135 1.02 -3.03 -19.35
N ARG A 136 2.11 -3.67 -19.84
CA ARG A 136 3.45 -3.08 -19.97
C ARG A 136 3.89 -2.33 -18.70
N PRO A 137 3.93 -2.99 -17.55
CA PRO A 137 4.36 -2.35 -16.32
C PRO A 137 5.87 -2.03 -16.36
N ASP A 138 6.26 -0.93 -15.75
CA ASP A 138 7.65 -0.62 -15.44
C ASP A 138 8.00 -1.02 -13.99
N LEU A 139 6.97 -1.15 -13.12
CA LEU A 139 7.11 -1.67 -11.76
C LEU A 139 5.99 -2.65 -11.43
N VAL A 140 6.36 -3.77 -10.83
CA VAL A 140 5.41 -4.72 -10.20
C VAL A 140 5.69 -4.80 -8.72
N ILE A 141 4.70 -4.51 -7.88
CA ILE A 141 4.82 -4.63 -6.43
C ILE A 141 4.18 -5.94 -5.99
N ILE A 142 4.96 -6.78 -5.30
CA ILE A 142 4.58 -8.09 -4.79
C ILE A 142 4.63 -8.13 -3.26
N GLU A 143 3.91 -9.08 -2.66
CA GLU A 143 4.01 -9.39 -1.24
C GLU A 143 5.03 -10.54 -1.05
N ALA A 144 6.00 -10.34 -0.15
CA ALA A 144 7.16 -11.21 -0.02
C ALA A 144 6.83 -12.62 0.45
N LEU A 145 5.91 -12.80 1.43
CA LEU A 145 5.59 -14.11 2.01
C LEU A 145 5.02 -15.10 0.99
N THR A 146 4.11 -14.62 0.15
CA THR A 146 3.31 -15.49 -0.73
C THR A 146 3.78 -15.46 -2.17
N GLN A 147 4.47 -14.38 -2.59
CA GLN A 147 4.72 -14.09 -3.99
C GLN A 147 6.21 -14.01 -4.38
N ALA A 148 7.15 -14.15 -3.42
CA ALA A 148 8.59 -14.14 -3.70
C ALA A 148 9.00 -15.08 -4.86
N ARG A 149 8.30 -16.20 -5.03
CA ARG A 149 8.52 -17.16 -6.11
C ARG A 149 8.33 -16.59 -7.51
N PHE A 150 7.55 -15.50 -7.67
CA PHE A 150 7.33 -14.85 -8.96
C PHE A 150 8.43 -13.84 -9.32
N ALA A 151 9.16 -13.32 -8.33
CA ALA A 151 10.17 -12.29 -8.56
C ALA A 151 11.22 -12.69 -9.62
N PRO A 152 11.85 -13.90 -9.58
CA PRO A 152 12.84 -14.28 -10.58
C PRO A 152 12.27 -14.44 -11.99
N MET A 153 10.99 -14.83 -12.10
CA MET A 153 10.32 -14.99 -13.39
C MET A 153 10.01 -13.61 -14.00
N LEU A 154 9.48 -12.69 -13.20
CA LEU A 154 9.17 -11.33 -13.63
C LEU A 154 10.44 -10.57 -14.00
N ALA A 155 11.50 -10.66 -13.20
CA ALA A 155 12.79 -10.01 -13.47
C ALA A 155 13.40 -10.42 -14.85
N LYS A 156 13.20 -11.68 -15.29
CA LYS A 156 13.64 -12.14 -16.62
C LYS A 156 12.92 -11.42 -17.77
N THR A 157 11.79 -10.79 -17.55
CA THR A 157 11.06 -10.01 -18.55
C THR A 157 11.54 -8.56 -18.66
N GLY A 158 12.51 -8.15 -17.83
CA GLY A 158 13.00 -6.77 -17.76
C GLY A 158 12.13 -5.83 -16.93
N ILE A 159 11.10 -6.35 -16.26
CA ILE A 159 10.24 -5.56 -15.36
C ILE A 159 10.92 -5.45 -14.00
N THR A 160 10.96 -4.24 -13.44
CA THR A 160 11.39 -4.06 -12.05
C THR A 160 10.36 -4.65 -11.10
N VAL A 161 10.81 -5.50 -10.17
CA VAL A 161 9.96 -6.11 -9.13
C VAL A 161 10.40 -5.59 -7.79
N MET A 162 9.47 -5.10 -7.00
CA MET A 162 9.68 -4.62 -5.64
C MET A 162 8.79 -5.41 -4.69
N ALA A 163 9.40 -6.01 -3.68
CA ALA A 163 8.71 -6.79 -2.68
C ALA A 163 8.42 -5.97 -1.41
N VAL A 164 7.24 -6.14 -0.84
CA VAL A 164 6.82 -5.56 0.44
C VAL A 164 6.53 -6.66 1.45
N LYS A 165 6.64 -6.34 2.73
CA LYS A 165 6.32 -7.22 3.86
C LYS A 165 5.62 -6.40 4.95
N THR A 166 4.69 -6.96 5.71
CA THR A 166 3.87 -6.22 6.68
C THR A 166 3.57 -7.06 7.93
N GLU A 167 4.60 -7.69 8.49
CA GLU A 167 4.48 -8.50 9.72
C GLU A 167 4.54 -7.66 11.00
N SER A 168 5.04 -6.44 10.92
CA SER A 168 5.18 -5.51 12.04
C SER A 168 4.76 -4.09 11.65
N LEU A 169 4.54 -3.23 12.65
CA LEU A 169 4.30 -1.79 12.41
C LEU A 169 5.51 -1.14 11.73
N GLU A 170 6.72 -1.56 12.09
CA GLU A 170 7.95 -1.09 11.45
C GLU A 170 7.98 -1.46 9.96
N ASP A 171 7.63 -2.70 9.60
CA ASP A 171 7.51 -3.10 8.20
C ASP A 171 6.52 -2.21 7.44
N ILE A 172 5.33 -1.95 8.01
CA ILE A 172 4.30 -1.13 7.39
C ILE A 172 4.82 0.30 7.12
N THR A 173 5.40 0.94 8.12
CA THR A 173 5.91 2.31 8.02
C THR A 173 7.11 2.41 7.09
N ALA A 174 8.03 1.43 7.13
CA ALA A 174 9.17 1.35 6.22
C ALA A 174 8.73 1.18 4.76
N ASN A 175 7.71 0.34 4.49
CA ASN A 175 7.19 0.18 3.13
C ASN A 175 6.46 1.43 2.61
N LEU A 176 5.71 2.13 3.46
CA LEU A 176 5.11 3.41 3.07
C LEU A 176 6.19 4.43 2.68
N THR A 177 7.24 4.56 3.50
CA THR A 177 8.38 5.44 3.22
C THR A 177 9.10 5.03 1.94
N MET A 178 9.40 3.73 1.78
CA MET A 178 10.07 3.18 0.60
C MET A 178 9.27 3.44 -0.68
N ILE A 179 7.99 3.10 -0.70
CA ILE A 179 7.14 3.31 -1.88
C ILE A 179 7.00 4.81 -2.15
N GLY A 180 6.82 5.63 -1.11
CA GLY A 180 6.73 7.09 -1.22
C GLY A 180 7.95 7.68 -1.93
N SER A 181 9.17 7.27 -1.56
CA SER A 181 10.39 7.74 -2.22
C SER A 181 10.50 7.27 -3.67
N VAL A 182 10.12 6.02 -3.98
CA VAL A 182 10.14 5.47 -5.34
C VAL A 182 9.19 6.22 -6.29
N ILE A 183 8.05 6.67 -5.79
CA ILE A 183 7.05 7.40 -6.60
C ILE A 183 7.12 8.93 -6.46
N GLY A 184 8.10 9.47 -5.70
CA GLY A 184 8.27 10.91 -5.49
C GLY A 184 7.19 11.55 -4.61
N ASN A 185 6.61 10.79 -3.68
CA ASN A 185 5.55 11.22 -2.78
C ASN A 185 5.95 11.11 -1.30
N GLU A 186 7.20 11.48 -0.95
CA GLU A 186 7.76 11.36 0.40
C GLU A 186 6.91 12.07 1.47
N ASN A 187 6.36 13.23 1.13
CA ASN A 187 5.51 13.99 2.05
C ASN A 187 4.21 13.25 2.37
N LEU A 188 3.57 12.61 1.39
CA LEU A 188 2.35 11.81 1.61
C LEU A 188 2.67 10.53 2.38
N ALA A 189 3.82 9.92 2.11
CA ALA A 189 4.29 8.76 2.86
C ALA A 189 4.51 9.12 4.34
N GLN A 190 5.17 10.24 4.63
CA GLN A 190 5.38 10.69 6.00
C GLN A 190 4.04 11.00 6.69
N GLN A 191 3.11 11.67 6.02
CA GLN A 191 1.76 11.92 6.57
C GLN A 191 1.02 10.62 6.89
N ALA A 192 1.11 9.60 6.03
CA ALA A 192 0.49 8.30 6.28
C ALA A 192 1.12 7.58 7.47
N VAL A 193 2.45 7.64 7.60
CA VAL A 193 3.18 7.10 8.77
C VAL A 193 2.75 7.82 10.05
N ASP A 194 2.72 9.15 10.04
CA ASP A 194 2.36 9.96 11.21
C ASP A 194 0.90 9.73 11.64
N ASP A 195 -0.03 9.60 10.67
CA ASP A 195 -1.44 9.29 10.97
C ASP A 195 -1.59 7.91 11.62
N ILE A 196 -0.97 6.89 11.03
CA ILE A 196 -1.05 5.51 11.54
C ILE A 196 -0.46 5.45 12.97
N THR A 197 0.75 5.94 13.16
CA THR A 197 1.44 5.86 14.45
C THR A 197 0.74 6.68 15.52
N GLY A 198 0.35 7.93 15.19
CA GLY A 198 -0.37 8.80 16.12
C GLY A 198 -1.74 8.24 16.54
N ARG A 199 -2.49 7.63 15.61
CA ARG A 199 -3.76 6.98 15.95
C ARG A 199 -3.56 5.74 16.83
N LEU A 200 -2.55 4.91 16.54
CA LEU A 200 -2.25 3.73 17.35
C LEU A 200 -1.82 4.10 18.79
N GLU A 201 -1.06 5.18 18.97
CA GLU A 201 -0.69 5.68 20.31
C GLU A 201 -1.93 6.09 21.13
N LEU A 202 -2.99 6.56 20.49
CA LEU A 202 -4.23 6.98 21.16
C LEU A 202 -5.16 5.81 21.52
N VAL A 203 -4.94 4.62 20.98
CA VAL A 203 -5.85 3.49 21.20
C VAL A 203 -5.86 3.05 22.68
N GLY A 204 -4.70 3.03 23.34
CA GLY A 204 -4.55 2.56 24.73
C GLY A 204 -4.62 1.03 24.85
N GLN A 205 -4.35 0.53 26.05
CA GLN A 205 -4.19 -0.89 26.35
C GLN A 205 -5.50 -1.56 26.77
N VAL A 206 -5.61 -2.87 26.54
CA VAL A 206 -6.74 -3.72 26.93
C VAL A 206 -6.23 -4.94 27.68
N GLU A 207 -6.45 -4.98 29.00
CA GLU A 207 -6.02 -6.08 29.87
C GLU A 207 -6.96 -7.31 29.74
N LYS A 208 -6.92 -7.98 28.58
CA LYS A 208 -7.69 -9.19 28.29
C LYS A 208 -6.84 -10.19 27.52
N SER A 209 -7.12 -11.47 27.72
CA SER A 209 -6.58 -12.52 26.87
C SER A 209 -7.44 -12.75 25.63
N VAL A 210 -6.80 -13.15 24.51
CA VAL A 210 -7.47 -13.31 23.23
C VAL A 210 -6.97 -14.52 22.44
N LEU A 211 -7.87 -15.13 21.66
CA LEU A 211 -7.55 -16.01 20.54
C LEU A 211 -8.17 -15.44 19.26
N LEU A 212 -7.36 -15.33 18.20
CA LEU A 212 -7.86 -14.96 16.86
C LEU A 212 -7.86 -16.21 16.01
N LEU A 213 -9.03 -16.64 15.54
CA LEU A 213 -9.24 -17.94 14.91
C LEU A 213 -9.71 -17.80 13.46
N ILE A 214 -9.09 -18.58 12.59
CA ILE A 214 -9.62 -18.90 11.26
C ILE A 214 -9.97 -20.39 11.19
N SER A 215 -10.80 -20.77 10.22
CA SER A 215 -11.02 -22.17 9.89
C SER A 215 -10.73 -22.45 8.42
N ASP A 216 -10.20 -23.64 8.14
CA ASP A 216 -10.09 -24.16 6.78
C ASP A 216 -11.40 -24.84 6.31
N GLN A 217 -11.39 -25.38 5.08
CA GLN A 217 -12.53 -26.09 4.50
C GLN A 217 -12.85 -27.41 5.22
N GLU A 218 -11.88 -27.99 5.91
CA GLU A 218 -12.01 -29.23 6.68
C GLU A 218 -12.44 -28.95 8.13
N ARG A 219 -12.68 -27.68 8.45
CA ARG A 219 -13.06 -27.18 9.79
C ARG A 219 -11.97 -27.32 10.85
N ASN A 220 -10.70 -27.45 10.45
CA ASN A 220 -9.60 -27.27 11.37
C ASN A 220 -9.54 -25.79 11.78
N LEU A 221 -9.20 -25.55 13.05
CA LEU A 221 -9.07 -24.24 13.61
C LEU A 221 -7.59 -23.86 13.72
N TYR A 222 -7.27 -22.64 13.32
CA TYR A 222 -5.92 -22.10 13.41
C TYR A 222 -5.94 -20.78 14.15
N ALA A 223 -5.04 -20.62 15.11
CA ALA A 223 -4.92 -19.40 15.89
C ALA A 223 -3.77 -18.53 15.38
N ALA A 224 -4.03 -17.26 15.17
CA ALA A 224 -3.00 -16.28 14.79
C ALA A 224 -2.00 -16.11 15.92
N ARG A 225 -0.71 -16.28 15.60
CA ARG A 225 0.42 -16.12 16.52
C ARG A 225 0.81 -14.63 16.59
N PRO A 226 1.51 -14.21 17.67
CA PRO A 226 1.99 -12.81 17.78
C PRO A 226 2.83 -12.34 16.58
N GLU A 227 3.57 -13.27 15.95
CA GLU A 227 4.47 -12.98 14.82
C GLU A 227 3.73 -12.82 13.48
N SER A 228 2.41 -12.93 13.46
CA SER A 228 1.59 -12.66 12.28
C SER A 228 1.01 -11.25 12.30
N TYR A 229 0.66 -10.71 11.13
CA TYR A 229 -0.10 -9.45 11.05
C TYR A 229 -1.40 -9.49 11.87
N THR A 230 -2.13 -10.60 11.81
CA THR A 230 -3.37 -10.76 12.59
C THR A 230 -3.08 -10.73 14.09
N GLY A 231 -1.93 -11.27 14.52
CA GLY A 231 -1.45 -11.17 15.90
C GLY A 231 -1.02 -9.75 16.29
N LEU A 232 -0.41 -9.00 15.38
CA LEU A 232 -0.01 -7.60 15.59
C LEU A 232 -1.21 -6.72 16.00
N ILE A 233 -2.40 -6.98 15.45
CA ILE A 233 -3.61 -6.21 15.79
C ILE A 233 -3.90 -6.22 17.29
N VAL A 234 -3.70 -7.36 17.95
CA VAL A 234 -3.97 -7.50 19.39
C VAL A 234 -2.74 -7.17 20.25
N ASP A 235 -1.54 -7.29 19.69
CA ASP A 235 -0.31 -6.85 20.32
C ASP A 235 -0.30 -5.33 20.55
N VAL A 236 -0.72 -4.56 19.53
CA VAL A 236 -0.90 -3.10 19.65
C VAL A 236 -1.87 -2.72 20.78
N LEU A 237 -2.87 -3.54 21.04
CA LEU A 237 -3.81 -3.36 22.18
C LEU A 237 -3.24 -3.85 23.50
N GLY A 238 -2.04 -4.42 23.54
CA GLY A 238 -1.44 -5.02 24.74
C GLY A 238 -2.18 -6.23 25.27
N MET A 239 -2.96 -6.91 24.42
CA MET A 239 -3.72 -8.08 24.82
C MET A 239 -2.83 -9.33 24.89
N GLU A 240 -3.13 -10.23 25.83
CA GLU A 240 -2.44 -11.52 25.95
C GLU A 240 -2.89 -12.48 24.83
N ASN A 241 -2.07 -12.66 23.80
CA ASN A 241 -2.34 -13.62 22.72
C ASN A 241 -2.10 -15.06 23.21
N LYS A 242 -3.17 -15.85 23.36
CA LYS A 242 -3.10 -17.23 23.84
C LYS A 242 -2.47 -18.23 22.83
N ALA A 243 -2.14 -17.78 21.63
CA ALA A 243 -1.36 -18.56 20.66
C ALA A 243 0.15 -18.27 20.76
N ALA A 244 0.59 -17.41 21.68
CA ALA A 244 2.00 -17.13 21.91
C ALA A 244 2.78 -18.41 22.26
N GLY A 245 3.95 -18.58 21.62
CA GLY A 245 4.82 -19.73 21.84
C GLY A 245 4.35 -21.06 21.21
N LEU A 246 3.20 -21.09 20.52
CA LEU A 246 2.77 -22.26 19.77
C LEU A 246 3.56 -22.38 18.45
N ALA A 247 3.72 -23.61 17.97
CA ALA A 247 4.41 -23.88 16.71
C ALA A 247 3.60 -23.38 15.51
N ASP A 248 4.30 -22.87 14.48
CA ASP A 248 3.69 -22.52 13.21
C ASP A 248 3.10 -23.75 12.53
N SER A 249 1.92 -23.64 11.92
CA SER A 249 1.26 -24.75 11.23
C SER A 249 1.96 -25.15 9.94
N GLY A 250 2.75 -24.25 9.35
CA GLY A 250 3.35 -24.42 8.04
C GLY A 250 2.37 -24.35 6.85
N VAL A 251 1.10 -24.66 7.08
CA VAL A 251 0.03 -24.57 6.07
C VAL A 251 -0.46 -23.15 5.93
N TYR A 252 -0.65 -22.46 7.05
CA TYR A 252 -0.98 -21.05 7.14
C TYR A 252 0.14 -20.34 7.92
N PRO A 253 1.13 -19.76 7.25
CA PRO A 253 2.25 -19.10 7.92
C PRO A 253 1.78 -18.03 8.91
N GLY A 254 2.37 -18.04 10.10
CA GLY A 254 1.95 -17.15 11.19
C GLY A 254 0.76 -17.66 12.01
N PHE A 255 0.22 -18.84 11.71
CA PHE A 255 -0.88 -19.45 12.46
C PHE A 255 -0.49 -20.83 13.02
N SER A 256 -1.03 -21.16 14.19
CA SER A 256 -0.88 -22.48 14.82
C SER A 256 -2.15 -23.31 14.68
N LEU A 257 -2.02 -24.60 14.33
CA LEU A 257 -3.15 -25.52 14.37
C LEU A 257 -3.61 -25.72 15.81
N MET A 258 -4.93 -25.58 16.05
CA MET A 258 -5.53 -25.69 17.39
C MET A 258 -6.48 -26.88 17.47
N THR A 259 -6.30 -27.73 18.47
CA THR A 259 -7.32 -28.72 18.83
C THR A 259 -8.39 -28.10 19.72
N ALA A 260 -9.56 -28.72 19.80
CA ALA A 260 -10.64 -28.26 20.68
C ALA A 260 -10.18 -28.21 22.16
N GLU A 261 -9.39 -29.21 22.60
CA GLU A 261 -8.85 -29.25 23.96
C GLU A 261 -7.84 -28.11 24.20
N ALA A 262 -7.02 -27.74 23.21
CA ALA A 262 -6.09 -26.63 23.32
C ALA A 262 -6.85 -25.31 23.47
N ILE A 263 -7.92 -25.09 22.71
CA ILE A 263 -8.79 -23.90 22.81
C ILE A 263 -9.48 -23.85 24.18
N LEU A 264 -10.02 -24.96 24.65
CA LEU A 264 -10.63 -25.04 25.99
C LEU A 264 -9.64 -24.74 27.11
N ARG A 265 -8.41 -25.24 26.99
CA ARG A 265 -7.34 -24.96 27.96
C ARG A 265 -6.90 -23.51 27.94
N ALA A 266 -6.83 -22.90 26.75
CA ALA A 266 -6.48 -21.48 26.57
C ALA A 266 -7.53 -20.57 27.22
N ASN A 267 -8.81 -20.93 27.15
CA ASN A 267 -9.97 -20.26 27.74
C ASN A 267 -9.86 -18.73 27.75
N PRO A 268 -9.79 -18.08 26.57
CA PRO A 268 -9.53 -16.65 26.46
C PRO A 268 -10.72 -15.81 26.92
N ASP A 269 -10.45 -14.55 27.28
CA ASP A 269 -11.50 -13.56 27.57
C ASP A 269 -12.25 -13.13 26.33
N VAL A 270 -11.57 -13.10 25.19
CA VAL A 270 -12.10 -12.67 23.89
C VAL A 270 -11.73 -13.70 22.82
N ILE A 271 -12.67 -14.03 21.97
CA ILE A 271 -12.41 -14.77 20.74
C ILE A 271 -12.72 -13.88 19.55
N VAL A 272 -11.74 -13.67 18.69
CA VAL A 272 -11.91 -13.04 17.39
C VAL A 272 -11.93 -14.13 16.35
N THR A 273 -12.99 -14.23 15.59
CA THR A 273 -13.09 -15.18 14.48
C THR A 273 -12.99 -14.43 13.16
N ILE A 274 -12.34 -15.02 12.18
CA ILE A 274 -12.21 -14.46 10.84
C ILE A 274 -12.63 -15.53 9.86
N THR A 275 -13.69 -15.27 9.09
CA THR A 275 -14.24 -16.25 8.15
C THR A 275 -13.86 -15.87 6.71
N PRO A 276 -12.87 -16.54 6.08
CA PRO A 276 -12.43 -16.23 4.72
C PRO A 276 -13.51 -16.48 3.65
N ALA A 277 -14.45 -17.40 3.94
CA ALA A 277 -15.52 -17.76 3.00
C ALA A 277 -16.46 -16.57 2.78
N PRO A 278 -16.84 -16.26 1.50
CA PRO A 278 -17.75 -15.16 1.21
C PRO A 278 -19.18 -15.48 1.70
N LYS A 279 -19.97 -14.43 1.98
CA LYS A 279 -21.41 -14.61 2.22
C LYS A 279 -22.08 -15.27 1.00
N PRO A 280 -23.08 -16.18 1.20
CA PRO A 280 -23.83 -16.41 2.42
C PRO A 280 -23.27 -17.52 3.33
N ALA A 281 -22.02 -17.95 3.20
CA ALA A 281 -21.46 -18.94 4.11
C ALA A 281 -21.60 -18.48 5.58
N PRO A 282 -21.95 -19.41 6.50
CA PRO A 282 -22.08 -19.06 7.92
C PRO A 282 -20.73 -18.58 8.48
N ARG A 283 -20.78 -17.64 9.39
CA ARG A 283 -19.59 -17.12 10.06
C ARG A 283 -19.08 -18.10 11.10
N LEU A 284 -17.79 -18.11 11.32
CA LEU A 284 -17.18 -18.95 12.35
C LEU A 284 -17.73 -18.57 13.75
N SER A 285 -17.94 -17.28 14.00
CA SER A 285 -18.59 -16.78 15.21
C SER A 285 -19.97 -17.39 15.47
N GLU A 286 -20.76 -17.65 14.41
CA GLU A 286 -22.11 -18.22 14.51
C GLU A 286 -22.07 -19.73 14.74
N THR A 287 -21.09 -20.41 14.14
CA THR A 287 -21.01 -21.88 14.17
C THR A 287 -20.22 -22.43 15.35
N MET A 288 -19.27 -21.66 15.87
CA MET A 288 -18.41 -22.07 16.98
C MET A 288 -19.20 -22.41 18.24
N GLY A 289 -20.27 -21.64 18.54
CA GLY A 289 -21.17 -21.89 19.68
C GLY A 289 -21.96 -23.19 19.59
N GLN A 290 -22.07 -23.78 18.42
CA GLN A 290 -22.76 -25.04 18.20
C GLN A 290 -21.87 -26.26 18.50
N ILE A 291 -20.58 -26.06 18.75
CA ILE A 291 -19.64 -27.09 19.16
C ILE A 291 -19.74 -27.24 20.67
N PRO A 292 -20.34 -28.35 21.21
CA PRO A 292 -20.72 -28.45 22.63
C PRO A 292 -19.60 -28.08 23.63
N PRO A 293 -18.35 -28.49 23.45
CA PRO A 293 -17.29 -28.13 24.40
C PRO A 293 -17.05 -26.62 24.48
N PHE A 294 -17.25 -25.86 23.42
CA PHE A 294 -16.94 -24.44 23.38
C PHE A 294 -17.93 -23.55 24.14
N ALA A 295 -19.15 -24.07 24.40
CA ALA A 295 -20.13 -23.35 25.22
C ALA A 295 -19.61 -23.06 26.65
N ALA A 296 -18.59 -23.81 27.13
CA ALA A 296 -17.96 -23.60 28.42
C ALA A 296 -16.87 -22.53 28.42
N LEU A 297 -16.46 -22.03 27.28
CA LEU A 297 -15.44 -20.98 27.18
C LEU A 297 -15.92 -19.66 27.79
N LYS A 298 -15.04 -18.96 28.49
CA LYS A 298 -15.34 -17.66 29.10
C LYS A 298 -15.88 -16.68 28.07
N ALA A 299 -15.20 -16.57 26.91
CA ALA A 299 -15.63 -15.69 25.84
C ALA A 299 -17.05 -16.00 25.32
N MET A 300 -17.45 -17.29 25.29
CA MET A 300 -18.80 -17.69 24.91
C MET A 300 -19.83 -17.29 25.95
N GLN A 301 -19.52 -17.50 27.24
CA GLN A 301 -20.42 -17.19 28.35
C GLN A 301 -20.65 -15.68 28.53
N THR A 302 -19.63 -14.88 28.21
CA THR A 302 -19.69 -13.42 28.31
C THR A 302 -20.09 -12.73 27.01
N GLY A 303 -20.34 -13.48 25.93
CA GLY A 303 -20.69 -12.93 24.62
C GLY A 303 -19.50 -12.27 23.89
N MET A 304 -18.28 -12.41 24.41
CA MET A 304 -17.07 -11.79 23.85
C MET A 304 -16.52 -12.55 22.63
N ILE A 305 -17.41 -12.77 21.63
CA ILE A 305 -17.05 -13.36 20.34
C ILE A 305 -17.27 -12.31 19.26
N ILE A 306 -16.19 -11.95 18.58
CA ILE A 306 -16.18 -10.88 17.59
C ILE A 306 -15.81 -11.47 16.23
N GLU A 307 -16.69 -11.28 15.23
CA GLU A 307 -16.32 -11.59 13.85
C GLU A 307 -15.51 -10.42 13.28
N GLY A 308 -14.24 -10.67 12.98
CA GLY A 308 -13.35 -9.73 12.33
C GLY A 308 -13.65 -9.64 10.82
N ASP A 309 -13.45 -8.45 10.26
CA ASP A 309 -13.52 -8.25 8.82
C ASP A 309 -12.33 -8.93 8.15
N VAL A 310 -12.60 -9.77 7.13
CA VAL A 310 -11.57 -10.58 6.49
C VAL A 310 -10.51 -9.73 5.77
N ASP A 311 -10.91 -8.60 5.19
CA ASP A 311 -9.99 -7.72 4.48
C ASP A 311 -9.04 -7.02 5.48
N LEU A 312 -9.57 -6.56 6.62
CA LEU A 312 -8.77 -5.87 7.63
C LEU A 312 -7.88 -6.82 8.44
N PHE A 313 -8.36 -8.02 8.76
CA PHE A 313 -7.68 -8.91 9.71
C PHE A 313 -6.79 -9.96 9.05
N LEU A 314 -6.97 -10.23 7.74
CA LEU A 314 -6.32 -11.36 7.08
C LEU A 314 -5.82 -11.08 5.66
N GLN A 315 -6.64 -10.51 4.76
CA GLN A 315 -6.33 -10.45 3.33
C GLN A 315 -5.47 -9.27 2.93
N ALA A 316 -5.57 -8.15 3.65
CA ALA A 316 -4.84 -6.92 3.35
C ALA A 316 -3.98 -6.45 4.54
N PRO A 317 -2.98 -7.24 4.96
CA PRO A 317 -1.99 -6.80 5.94
C PRO A 317 -1.35 -5.48 5.50
N GLY A 318 -1.46 -4.42 6.32
CA GLY A 318 -0.90 -3.16 5.88
C GLY A 318 -1.39 -1.91 6.62
N PRO A 319 -1.48 -0.79 5.91
CA PRO A 319 -1.69 0.54 6.51
C PRO A 319 -3.06 0.68 7.22
N ARG A 320 -4.04 -0.17 6.90
CA ARG A 320 -5.32 -0.20 7.63
C ARG A 320 -5.26 -0.97 8.96
N LEU A 321 -4.07 -1.29 9.46
CA LEU A 321 -3.88 -1.85 10.82
C LEU A 321 -4.64 -1.04 11.87
N VAL A 322 -4.58 0.27 11.78
CA VAL A 322 -5.26 1.17 12.71
C VAL A 322 -6.78 0.98 12.71
N GLU A 323 -7.39 0.77 11.52
CA GLU A 323 -8.83 0.49 11.40
C GLU A 323 -9.20 -0.85 12.04
N ALA A 324 -8.36 -1.88 11.88
CA ALA A 324 -8.56 -3.18 12.50
C ALA A 324 -8.50 -3.10 14.04
N VAL A 325 -7.52 -2.36 14.56
CA VAL A 325 -7.33 -2.13 16.01
C VAL A 325 -8.50 -1.35 16.60
N GLU A 326 -8.90 -0.24 15.97
CA GLU A 326 -10.05 0.58 16.39
C GLU A 326 -11.37 -0.20 16.32
N PHE A 327 -11.57 -0.99 15.26
CA PHE A 327 -12.73 -1.87 15.12
C PHE A 327 -12.78 -2.84 16.30
N LEU A 328 -11.71 -3.56 16.59
CA LEU A 328 -11.68 -4.54 17.67
C LEU A 328 -11.97 -3.89 19.03
N LYS A 329 -11.33 -2.77 19.32
CA LYS A 329 -11.57 -2.02 20.56
C LYS A 329 -13.01 -1.56 20.69
N SER A 330 -13.60 -1.01 19.62
CA SER A 330 -14.99 -0.54 19.62
C SER A 330 -15.98 -1.68 19.86
N ARG A 331 -15.72 -2.86 19.28
CA ARG A 331 -16.59 -4.04 19.45
C ARG A 331 -16.54 -4.58 20.88
N MET A 332 -15.35 -4.59 21.50
CA MET A 332 -15.22 -4.98 22.91
C MET A 332 -15.90 -4.02 23.88
N ALA A 333 -16.01 -2.74 23.54
CA ALA A 333 -16.70 -1.74 24.37
C ALA A 333 -18.23 -1.79 24.27
N GLN A 334 -18.78 -2.42 23.24
CA GLN A 334 -20.24 -2.54 23.00
C GLN A 334 -20.87 -3.78 23.64
N GLN A 335 -20.06 -4.73 24.11
CA GLN A 335 -20.47 -5.98 24.75
C GLN A 335 -20.23 -5.92 26.27
#